data_35a1162f02a4c116185eee6910c00014
#
_entry.id   35a1162f02a4c116185eee6910c00014
#
_cell.length_a   1.000
_cell.length_b   1.000
_cell.length_c   1.000
_cell.angle_alpha   90.00
_cell.angle_beta   90.00
_cell.angle_gamma   90.00
#
_symmetry.space_group_name_H-M   'P 1'
#
loop_
_entity.id
_entity.type
_entity.pdbx_description
1 polymer ?
#
loop_
_entity_poly.entity_id
_entity_poly.type
_entity_poly.pdbx_seq_one_letter_code
_entity_poly.pdbx_strand_id
1 'polypeptide(L)'
;QYHAAEVDYAIENITEDEILLDFTIVEGRKMMVKKVEFIGNDKIPDRVLMAGLGNKAKGWIWWFTDRGKYNKDEIDNDVDRVTAVYYDNGYLEATVEPADVEMRENGIYITYRISEGEKYEVSSVDISGDLIVAKEDLMKNLGVRSGKTFSRELVVMDLEYMTREYENEGYALVDIQPQTDLDTVNHTVSLNYFIIKGKKTYFERINISGNTKTLDKVIRRELRFSEGDLFNGDDLERSQERVQNLGYFEAVSY
;
A
#
# COMPACT_ATOMS: atom_id res chain seq x y z
N GLN A 1 -12.77 -11.86 -15.46
CA GLN A 1 -12.30 -11.39 -16.77
C GLN A 1 -12.37 -12.55 -17.77
N TYR A 2 -12.77 -12.25 -18.97
CA TYR A 2 -12.85 -13.22 -20.07
C TYR A 2 -11.52 -13.21 -20.80
N HIS A 3 -10.96 -14.37 -21.07
CA HIS A 3 -9.73 -14.49 -21.85
C HIS A 3 -10.09 -14.68 -23.33
N ALA A 4 -9.41 -13.94 -24.22
CA ALA A 4 -9.63 -13.97 -25.66
C ALA A 4 -11.07 -13.60 -26.07
N ALA A 5 -11.58 -12.47 -25.58
CA ALA A 5 -12.75 -11.88 -26.20
C ALA A 5 -12.37 -11.40 -27.62
N GLU A 6 -13.09 -11.88 -28.61
CA GLU A 6 -12.96 -11.42 -30.00
C GLU A 6 -14.00 -10.35 -30.22
N VAL A 7 -13.58 -9.21 -30.74
CA VAL A 7 -14.47 -8.12 -31.14
C VAL A 7 -14.30 -7.94 -32.65
N ASP A 8 -15.34 -8.24 -33.39
CA ASP A 8 -15.43 -7.98 -34.83
C ASP A 8 -16.41 -6.83 -35.05
N TYR A 9 -16.26 -6.12 -36.14
CA TYR A 9 -17.18 -5.04 -36.49
C TYR A 9 -17.52 -5.09 -37.97
N ALA A 10 -18.78 -4.75 -38.29
CA ALA A 10 -19.25 -4.56 -39.65
C ALA A 10 -19.76 -3.12 -39.80
N ILE A 11 -19.46 -2.52 -40.95
CA ILE A 11 -19.94 -1.19 -41.32
C ILE A 11 -20.89 -1.34 -42.48
N GLU A 12 -22.12 -0.87 -42.30
CA GLU A 12 -23.11 -0.81 -43.34
C GLU A 12 -23.49 0.65 -43.60
N ASN A 13 -23.43 1.08 -44.85
CA ASN A 13 -23.88 2.42 -45.24
C ASN A 13 -25.40 2.42 -45.39
N ILE A 14 -26.11 3.17 -44.55
CA ILE A 14 -27.56 3.33 -44.62
C ILE A 14 -27.93 4.43 -45.65
N THR A 15 -27.22 5.56 -45.59
CA THR A 15 -27.33 6.68 -46.53
C THR A 15 -25.97 7.25 -46.87
N GLU A 16 -25.87 8.32 -47.67
CA GLU A 16 -24.60 9.00 -47.93
C GLU A 16 -23.96 9.61 -46.68
N ASP A 17 -24.76 9.96 -45.64
CA ASP A 17 -24.33 10.61 -44.42
C ASP A 17 -24.51 9.76 -43.15
N GLU A 18 -25.06 8.52 -43.27
CA GLU A 18 -25.34 7.65 -42.13
C GLU A 18 -24.74 6.25 -42.31
N ILE A 19 -24.04 5.79 -41.32
CA ILE A 19 -23.49 4.43 -41.25
C ILE A 19 -24.08 3.67 -40.05
N LEU A 20 -24.34 2.39 -40.22
CA LEU A 20 -24.57 1.45 -39.12
C LEU A 20 -23.23 0.77 -38.79
N LEU A 21 -22.86 0.84 -37.53
CA LEU A 21 -21.71 0.14 -37.01
C LEU A 21 -22.17 -1.00 -36.10
N ASP A 22 -21.99 -2.23 -36.57
CA ASP A 22 -22.40 -3.42 -35.83
C ASP A 22 -21.20 -4.09 -35.18
N PHE A 23 -21.23 -4.26 -33.85
CA PHE A 23 -20.17 -4.93 -33.09
C PHE A 23 -20.63 -6.34 -32.73
N THR A 24 -19.89 -7.34 -33.19
CA THR A 24 -20.04 -8.72 -32.74
C THR A 24 -18.99 -9.01 -31.68
N ILE A 25 -19.43 -9.26 -30.43
CA ILE A 25 -18.54 -9.58 -29.31
C ILE A 25 -18.72 -11.07 -28.99
N VAL A 26 -17.65 -11.84 -29.17
CA VAL A 26 -17.58 -13.22 -28.70
C VAL A 26 -16.83 -13.25 -27.40
N GLU A 27 -17.54 -13.41 -26.28
CA GLU A 27 -16.92 -13.53 -24.96
C GLU A 27 -16.11 -14.83 -24.91
N GLY A 28 -14.81 -14.69 -24.54
CA GLY A 28 -13.94 -15.83 -24.29
C GLY A 28 -14.35 -16.60 -23.02
N ARG A 29 -13.65 -17.68 -22.73
CA ARG A 29 -13.92 -18.48 -21.53
C ARG A 29 -13.49 -17.71 -20.28
N LYS A 30 -14.33 -17.71 -19.24
CA LYS A 30 -13.98 -17.20 -17.91
C LYS A 30 -12.95 -18.12 -17.27
N MET A 31 -11.70 -17.68 -17.21
CA MET A 31 -10.62 -18.43 -16.61
C MET A 31 -10.44 -18.03 -15.14
N MET A 32 -10.21 -19.04 -14.29
CA MET A 32 -10.02 -18.85 -12.86
C MET A 32 -8.65 -19.37 -12.44
N VAL A 33 -8.06 -18.74 -11.42
CA VAL A 33 -6.82 -19.21 -10.80
C VAL A 33 -7.09 -20.57 -10.14
N LYS A 34 -6.44 -21.59 -10.63
CA LYS A 34 -6.53 -22.97 -10.14
C LYS A 34 -5.50 -23.28 -9.09
N LYS A 35 -4.29 -22.79 -9.28
CA LYS A 35 -3.16 -23.04 -8.39
C LYS A 35 -2.28 -21.81 -8.33
N VAL A 36 -1.80 -21.50 -7.15
CA VAL A 36 -0.67 -20.64 -6.90
C VAL A 36 0.39 -21.49 -6.22
N GLU A 37 1.62 -21.38 -6.66
CA GLU A 37 2.76 -22.19 -6.20
C GLU A 37 3.94 -21.27 -5.91
N PHE A 38 4.66 -21.58 -4.83
CA PHE A 38 5.91 -20.91 -4.48
C PHE A 38 7.04 -21.94 -4.59
N ILE A 39 8.18 -21.53 -5.09
CA ILE A 39 9.38 -22.35 -5.24
C ILE A 39 10.55 -21.61 -4.61
N GLY A 40 11.28 -22.26 -3.72
CA GLY A 40 12.44 -21.70 -3.02
C GLY A 40 12.10 -20.99 -1.70
N ASN A 41 10.86 -21.12 -1.20
CA ASN A 41 10.39 -20.56 0.07
C ASN A 41 10.56 -21.52 1.24
N ASP A 42 11.79 -21.90 1.56
CA ASP A 42 12.09 -22.89 2.61
C ASP A 42 11.84 -22.36 4.03
N LYS A 43 11.97 -21.03 4.24
CA LYS A 43 11.89 -20.38 5.55
C LYS A 43 10.48 -19.85 5.86
N ILE A 44 9.75 -19.39 4.85
CA ILE A 44 8.41 -18.83 5.03
C ILE A 44 7.37 -19.76 4.39
N PRO A 45 6.43 -20.30 5.17
CA PRO A 45 5.46 -21.26 4.64
C PRO A 45 4.45 -20.61 3.68
N ASP A 46 3.99 -21.35 2.67
CA ASP A 46 3.03 -20.92 1.63
C ASP A 46 1.82 -20.18 2.20
N ARG A 47 1.29 -20.64 3.33
CA ARG A 47 0.10 -20.03 3.96
C ARG A 47 0.29 -18.56 4.32
N VAL A 48 1.53 -18.16 4.68
CA VAL A 48 1.88 -16.79 5.04
C VAL A 48 1.97 -15.95 3.76
N LEU A 49 2.68 -16.45 2.75
CA LEU A 49 2.81 -15.81 1.45
C LEU A 49 1.45 -15.62 0.76
N MET A 50 0.60 -16.67 0.80
CA MET A 50 -0.76 -16.62 0.23
C MET A 50 -1.67 -15.60 0.90
N ALA A 51 -1.45 -15.23 2.16
CA ALA A 51 -2.36 -14.37 2.90
C ALA A 51 -2.50 -12.98 2.27
N GLY A 52 -1.39 -12.41 1.77
CA GLY A 52 -1.32 -11.07 1.17
C GLY A 52 -1.70 -11.00 -0.31
N LEU A 53 -1.74 -12.11 -1.05
CA LEU A 53 -1.96 -12.08 -2.50
C LEU A 53 -3.33 -11.55 -2.91
N GLY A 54 -3.39 -10.81 -4.02
CA GLY A 54 -4.62 -10.46 -4.74
C GLY A 54 -5.13 -11.63 -5.58
N ASN A 55 -4.22 -12.32 -6.28
CA ASN A 55 -4.53 -13.50 -7.09
C ASN A 55 -4.44 -14.77 -6.24
N LYS A 56 -5.57 -15.25 -5.73
CA LYS A 56 -5.66 -16.48 -4.91
C LYS A 56 -6.33 -17.61 -5.65
N ALA A 57 -5.89 -18.84 -5.38
CA ALA A 57 -6.54 -20.02 -5.92
C ALA A 57 -8.00 -20.12 -5.47
N LYS A 58 -8.85 -20.70 -6.34
CA LYS A 58 -10.26 -20.96 -6.08
C LYS A 58 -10.41 -21.83 -4.84
N GLY A 59 -10.97 -21.24 -3.76
CA GLY A 59 -11.31 -21.98 -2.52
C GLY A 59 -12.68 -22.68 -2.62
N TRP A 60 -13.03 -23.45 -1.60
CA TRP A 60 -14.31 -24.19 -1.51
C TRP A 60 -15.56 -23.27 -1.47
N ILE A 61 -15.44 -22.03 -0.92
CA ILE A 61 -16.52 -21.03 -0.83
C ILE A 61 -16.33 -19.87 -1.82
N TRP A 62 -15.76 -20.14 -2.98
CA TRP A 62 -15.39 -19.13 -3.97
C TRP A 62 -16.57 -18.27 -4.47
N TRP A 63 -17.81 -18.80 -4.43
CA TRP A 63 -19.01 -18.06 -4.87
C TRP A 63 -19.43 -16.92 -3.92
N PHE A 64 -18.92 -16.90 -2.68
CA PHE A 64 -19.12 -15.82 -1.72
C PHE A 64 -17.92 -14.87 -1.63
N THR A 65 -16.81 -15.18 -2.28
CA THR A 65 -15.58 -14.41 -2.23
C THR A 65 -15.04 -14.19 -3.64
N ASP A 66 -14.23 -13.14 -3.84
CA ASP A 66 -13.54 -12.90 -5.12
C ASP A 66 -12.36 -13.86 -5.38
N ARG A 67 -12.16 -14.85 -4.53
CA ARG A 67 -11.11 -15.86 -4.69
C ARG A 67 -11.27 -16.63 -6.00
N GLY A 68 -10.14 -16.81 -6.69
CA GLY A 68 -10.08 -17.49 -7.98
C GLY A 68 -10.27 -16.57 -9.17
N LYS A 69 -10.59 -15.29 -9.00
CA LYS A 69 -10.54 -14.33 -10.10
C LYS A 69 -9.07 -14.02 -10.40
N TYR A 70 -8.72 -14.10 -11.69
CA TYR A 70 -7.41 -13.66 -12.15
C TYR A 70 -7.45 -12.17 -12.49
N ASN A 71 -6.53 -11.41 -11.93
CA ASN A 71 -6.30 -10.02 -12.28
C ASN A 71 -4.83 -9.86 -12.71
N LYS A 72 -4.63 -9.53 -13.99
CA LYS A 72 -3.28 -9.35 -14.54
C LYS A 72 -2.57 -8.15 -13.89
N ASP A 73 -3.29 -7.07 -13.60
CA ASP A 73 -2.72 -5.86 -13.04
C ASP A 73 -2.26 -6.03 -11.58
N GLU A 74 -2.73 -7.10 -10.91
CA GLU A 74 -2.32 -7.46 -9.56
C GLU A 74 -1.08 -8.38 -9.49
N ILE A 75 -0.60 -8.90 -10.63
CA ILE A 75 0.55 -9.83 -10.63
C ILE A 75 1.82 -9.17 -10.11
N ASP A 76 2.12 -7.97 -10.59
CA ASP A 76 3.32 -7.23 -10.14
C ASP A 76 3.17 -6.82 -8.68
N ASN A 77 1.98 -6.36 -8.27
CA ASN A 77 1.66 -6.07 -6.87
C ASN A 77 1.79 -7.33 -5.97
N ASP A 78 1.46 -8.52 -6.49
CA ASP A 78 1.60 -9.76 -5.75
C ASP A 78 3.08 -10.13 -5.54
N VAL A 79 3.95 -9.87 -6.52
CA VAL A 79 5.41 -10.01 -6.36
C VAL A 79 5.92 -9.09 -5.25
N ASP A 80 5.50 -7.82 -5.24
CA ASP A 80 5.89 -6.84 -4.22
C ASP A 80 5.37 -7.25 -2.83
N ARG A 81 4.14 -7.77 -2.74
CA ARG A 81 3.56 -8.27 -1.47
C ARG A 81 4.33 -9.46 -0.92
N VAL A 82 4.72 -10.42 -1.79
CA VAL A 82 5.56 -11.56 -1.38
C VAL A 82 6.92 -11.06 -0.90
N THR A 83 7.55 -10.14 -1.63
CA THR A 83 8.83 -9.53 -1.25
C THR A 83 8.72 -8.81 0.11
N ALA A 84 7.64 -8.06 0.33
CA ALA A 84 7.40 -7.37 1.60
C ALA A 84 7.32 -8.35 2.78
N VAL A 85 6.66 -9.51 2.62
CA VAL A 85 6.61 -10.55 3.65
C VAL A 85 8.02 -11.00 4.04
N TYR A 86 8.93 -11.16 3.08
CA TYR A 86 10.32 -11.53 3.37
C TYR A 86 11.04 -10.42 4.14
N TYR A 87 10.90 -9.17 3.72
CA TYR A 87 11.52 -8.01 4.38
C TYR A 87 10.99 -7.81 5.81
N ASP A 88 9.71 -8.11 6.05
CA ASP A 88 9.11 -8.05 7.39
C ASP A 88 9.58 -9.17 8.31
N ASN A 89 10.14 -10.23 7.74
CA ASN A 89 10.72 -11.34 8.48
C ASN A 89 12.26 -11.31 8.53
N GLY A 90 12.89 -10.22 8.07
CA GLY A 90 14.31 -9.97 8.14
C GLY A 90 15.14 -10.49 6.97
N TYR A 91 14.53 -10.99 5.92
CA TYR A 91 15.24 -11.49 4.73
C TYR A 91 15.46 -10.36 3.72
N LEU A 92 16.41 -9.48 4.00
CA LEU A 92 16.63 -8.24 3.23
C LEU A 92 17.23 -8.46 1.82
N GLU A 93 17.83 -9.62 1.60
CA GLU A 93 18.38 -10.02 0.29
C GLU A 93 17.39 -10.89 -0.50
N ALA A 94 16.17 -11.11 0.02
CA ALA A 94 15.16 -11.89 -0.66
C ALA A 94 14.79 -11.26 -2.00
N THR A 95 14.73 -12.10 -3.03
CA THR A 95 14.31 -11.70 -4.37
C THR A 95 13.19 -12.62 -4.84
N VAL A 96 12.18 -12.02 -5.45
CA VAL A 96 11.06 -12.73 -6.07
C VAL A 96 11.11 -12.45 -7.57
N GLU A 97 11.26 -13.49 -8.38
CA GLU A 97 11.22 -13.34 -9.84
C GLU A 97 9.82 -12.94 -10.32
N PRO A 98 9.70 -12.30 -11.49
CA PRO A 98 8.40 -12.08 -12.12
C PRO A 98 7.60 -13.38 -12.17
N ALA A 99 6.31 -13.31 -11.82
CA ALA A 99 5.46 -14.50 -11.74
C ALA A 99 5.33 -15.20 -13.10
N ASP A 100 5.52 -16.51 -13.11
CA ASP A 100 5.24 -17.35 -14.26
C ASP A 100 3.74 -17.68 -14.30
N VAL A 101 3.05 -17.26 -15.36
CA VAL A 101 1.60 -17.41 -15.49
C VAL A 101 1.26 -18.32 -16.67
N GLU A 102 0.89 -19.55 -16.37
CA GLU A 102 0.46 -20.52 -17.38
C GLU A 102 -1.06 -20.58 -17.48
N MET A 103 -1.57 -20.38 -18.70
CA MET A 103 -2.97 -20.55 -19.03
C MET A 103 -3.17 -21.95 -19.63
N ARG A 104 -3.90 -22.83 -18.89
CA ARG A 104 -4.24 -24.18 -19.34
C ARG A 104 -5.73 -24.30 -19.56
N GLU A 105 -6.19 -25.34 -20.25
CA GLU A 105 -7.63 -25.54 -20.55
C GLU A 105 -8.53 -25.51 -19.31
N ASN A 106 -8.02 -25.92 -18.15
CA ASN A 106 -8.75 -26.04 -16.90
C ASN A 106 -8.60 -24.83 -15.96
N GLY A 107 -7.81 -23.80 -16.35
CA GLY A 107 -7.61 -22.56 -15.58
C GLY A 107 -6.19 -22.03 -15.60
N ILE A 108 -5.91 -21.08 -14.74
CA ILE A 108 -4.64 -20.34 -14.64
C ILE A 108 -3.81 -20.90 -13.49
N TYR A 109 -2.53 -21.07 -13.75
CA TYR A 109 -1.51 -21.51 -12.80
C TYR A 109 -0.48 -20.40 -12.67
N ILE A 110 -0.18 -19.99 -11.43
CA ILE A 110 0.77 -18.89 -11.12
C ILE A 110 1.88 -19.48 -10.28
N THR A 111 3.13 -19.28 -10.69
CA THR A 111 4.30 -19.75 -9.95
C THR A 111 5.21 -18.57 -9.63
N TYR A 112 5.52 -18.39 -8.34
CA TYR A 112 6.50 -17.43 -7.84
C TYR A 112 7.79 -18.16 -7.49
N ARG A 113 8.93 -17.73 -8.08
CA ARG A 113 10.26 -18.26 -7.73
C ARG A 113 10.96 -17.28 -6.81
N ILE A 114 11.48 -17.80 -5.71
CA ILE A 114 12.00 -17.01 -4.61
C ILE A 114 13.43 -17.44 -4.29
N SER A 115 14.29 -16.48 -4.04
CA SER A 115 15.59 -16.67 -3.42
C SER A 115 15.58 -15.90 -2.09
N GLU A 116 15.60 -16.60 -0.96
CA GLU A 116 15.31 -16.02 0.36
C GLU A 116 16.49 -15.21 0.94
N GLY A 117 17.73 -15.65 0.70
CA GLY A 117 18.91 -15.07 1.33
C GLY A 117 19.01 -15.42 2.83
N GLU A 118 19.83 -14.66 3.55
CA GLU A 118 20.04 -14.84 4.99
C GLU A 118 19.16 -13.88 5.80
N LYS A 119 18.91 -14.25 7.06
CA LYS A 119 18.07 -13.47 7.96
C LYS A 119 18.89 -12.45 8.73
N TYR A 120 18.47 -11.20 8.69
CA TYR A 120 19.14 -10.06 9.33
C TYR A 120 18.52 -9.68 10.67
N GLU A 121 19.39 -9.37 11.64
CA GLU A 121 19.02 -8.78 12.93
C GLU A 121 19.46 -7.33 13.00
N VAL A 122 18.73 -6.51 13.76
CA VAL A 122 19.07 -5.10 13.96
C VAL A 122 20.24 -5.00 14.94
N SER A 123 21.38 -4.49 14.49
CA SER A 123 22.55 -4.24 15.35
C SER A 123 22.37 -2.99 16.21
N SER A 124 21.89 -1.90 15.60
CA SER A 124 21.64 -0.63 16.30
C SER A 124 20.52 0.15 15.64
N VAL A 125 19.84 0.97 16.44
CA VAL A 125 18.86 1.95 15.97
C VAL A 125 19.26 3.30 16.49
N ASP A 126 19.25 4.32 15.64
CA ASP A 126 19.56 5.69 16.01
C ASP A 126 18.60 6.71 15.36
N ILE A 127 18.54 7.92 15.90
CA ILE A 127 17.81 9.06 15.37
C ILE A 127 18.75 10.25 15.34
N SER A 128 18.81 10.95 14.22
CA SER A 128 19.68 12.10 14.03
C SER A 128 19.00 13.20 13.18
N GLY A 129 19.63 14.36 13.06
CA GLY A 129 19.10 15.50 12.32
C GLY A 129 18.41 16.52 13.22
N ASP A 130 17.28 17.07 12.76
CA ASP A 130 16.57 18.18 13.42
C ASP A 130 15.60 17.69 14.50
N LEU A 131 16.09 17.46 15.71
CA LEU A 131 15.27 17.00 16.84
C LEU A 131 14.47 18.16 17.46
N ILE A 132 13.15 17.97 17.63
CA ILE A 132 12.24 18.91 18.32
C ILE A 132 11.82 18.41 19.71
N VAL A 133 12.00 17.13 19.98
CA VAL A 133 11.80 16.45 21.26
C VAL A 133 13.07 15.69 21.63
N ALA A 134 13.19 15.28 22.89
CA ALA A 134 14.35 14.49 23.31
C ALA A 134 14.41 13.16 22.55
N LYS A 135 15.62 12.83 22.06
CA LYS A 135 15.87 11.60 21.31
C LYS A 135 15.40 10.36 22.07
N GLU A 136 15.63 10.34 23.36
CA GLU A 136 15.27 9.25 24.26
C GLU A 136 13.74 9.01 24.29
N ASP A 137 12.94 10.07 24.15
CA ASP A 137 11.48 9.96 24.14
C ASP A 137 10.97 9.40 22.82
N LEU A 138 11.53 9.82 21.69
CA LEU A 138 11.25 9.20 20.39
C LEU A 138 11.66 7.71 20.40
N MET A 139 12.87 7.41 20.84
CA MET A 139 13.41 6.04 20.89
C MET A 139 12.56 5.06 21.71
N LYS A 140 11.88 5.52 22.77
CA LYS A 140 11.03 4.65 23.62
C LYS A 140 9.87 4.03 22.84
N ASN A 141 9.33 4.77 21.89
CA ASN A 141 8.10 4.39 21.18
C ASN A 141 8.35 3.70 19.82
N LEU A 142 9.60 3.66 19.36
CA LEU A 142 9.91 2.93 18.11
C LEU A 142 9.58 1.44 18.25
N GLY A 143 9.12 0.82 17.17
CA GLY A 143 8.91 -0.62 17.06
C GLY A 143 10.20 -1.39 16.83
N VAL A 144 11.10 -0.84 15.98
CA VAL A 144 12.40 -1.43 15.70
C VAL A 144 13.30 -1.38 16.93
N ARG A 145 13.97 -2.49 17.26
CA ARG A 145 14.85 -2.61 18.44
C ARG A 145 16.12 -3.38 18.09
N SER A 146 17.25 -2.93 18.65
CA SER A 146 18.52 -3.68 18.60
C SER A 146 18.36 -5.10 19.15
N GLY A 147 19.02 -6.08 18.54
CA GLY A 147 18.96 -7.48 18.88
C GLY A 147 17.65 -8.20 18.50
N LYS A 148 16.79 -7.56 17.67
CA LYS A 148 15.59 -8.16 17.12
C LYS A 148 15.71 -8.36 15.62
N THR A 149 14.93 -9.28 15.07
CA THR A 149 14.80 -9.42 13.63
C THR A 149 14.39 -8.10 12.99
N PHE A 150 15.01 -7.73 11.89
CA PHE A 150 14.59 -6.59 11.10
C PHE A 150 13.17 -6.81 10.55
N SER A 151 12.37 -5.76 10.52
CA SER A 151 11.06 -5.74 9.88
C SER A 151 10.84 -4.41 9.19
N ARG A 152 10.57 -4.45 7.89
CA ARG A 152 10.23 -3.26 7.11
C ARG A 152 8.92 -2.63 7.60
N GLU A 153 7.94 -3.45 7.97
CA GLU A 153 6.66 -2.97 8.54
C GLU A 153 6.89 -2.11 9.78
N LEU A 154 7.75 -2.57 10.71
CA LEU A 154 8.10 -1.78 11.90
C LEU A 154 8.81 -0.47 11.55
N VAL A 155 9.67 -0.45 10.52
CA VAL A 155 10.30 0.79 10.05
C VAL A 155 9.23 1.76 9.55
N VAL A 156 8.24 1.30 8.77
CA VAL A 156 7.13 2.16 8.30
C VAL A 156 6.31 2.70 9.47
N MET A 157 5.98 1.86 10.45
CA MET A 157 5.24 2.30 11.65
C MET A 157 6.05 3.33 12.47
N ASP A 158 7.35 3.16 12.57
CA ASP A 158 8.23 4.12 13.25
C ASP A 158 8.27 5.47 12.51
N LEU A 159 8.31 5.45 11.17
CA LEU A 159 8.24 6.65 10.35
C LEU A 159 6.91 7.38 10.54
N GLU A 160 5.78 6.65 10.50
CA GLU A 160 4.45 7.21 10.73
C GLU A 160 4.33 7.83 12.12
N TYR A 161 4.82 7.14 13.15
CA TYR A 161 4.84 7.65 14.51
C TYR A 161 5.63 8.96 14.62
N MET A 162 6.87 8.97 14.13
CA MET A 162 7.72 10.17 14.21
C MET A 162 7.16 11.33 13.37
N THR A 163 6.65 11.04 12.16
CA THR A 163 6.00 12.05 11.32
C THR A 163 4.85 12.72 12.05
N ARG A 164 3.98 11.92 12.69
CA ARG A 164 2.85 12.44 13.48
C ARG A 164 3.31 13.34 14.65
N GLU A 165 4.36 12.95 15.35
CA GLU A 165 4.92 13.80 16.43
C GLU A 165 5.36 15.19 15.91
N TYR A 166 5.98 15.23 14.73
CA TYR A 166 6.41 16.49 14.12
C TYR A 166 5.24 17.28 13.53
N GLU A 167 4.29 16.63 12.90
CA GLU A 167 3.09 17.26 12.35
C GLU A 167 2.25 17.92 13.44
N ASN A 168 2.15 17.30 14.61
CA ASN A 168 1.43 17.83 15.76
C ASN A 168 2.10 19.08 16.35
N GLU A 169 3.40 19.28 16.09
CA GLU A 169 4.17 20.47 16.46
C GLU A 169 4.27 21.53 15.34
N GLY A 170 3.53 21.33 14.25
CA GLY A 170 3.41 22.28 13.15
C GLY A 170 4.35 22.04 11.97
N TYR A 171 5.09 20.95 11.93
CA TYR A 171 6.02 20.64 10.85
C TYR A 171 5.36 19.71 9.81
N ALA A 172 4.40 20.24 9.03
CA ALA A 172 3.63 19.50 8.03
C ALA A 172 4.46 18.89 6.88
N LEU A 173 5.67 19.39 6.67
CA LEU A 173 6.58 18.94 5.60
C LEU A 173 7.86 18.33 6.17
N VAL A 174 7.75 17.66 7.32
CA VAL A 174 8.88 16.88 7.86
C VAL A 174 9.23 15.75 6.91
N ASP A 175 10.51 15.56 6.65
CA ASP A 175 11.06 14.45 5.87
C ASP A 175 11.94 13.59 6.81
N ILE A 176 11.59 12.32 6.94
CA ILE A 176 12.30 11.36 7.79
C ILE A 176 12.83 10.23 6.91
N GLN A 177 14.14 10.18 6.76
CA GLN A 177 14.82 9.24 5.87
C GLN A 177 15.40 8.09 6.68
N PRO A 178 14.92 6.85 6.51
CA PRO A 178 15.54 5.69 7.12
C PRO A 178 16.83 5.35 6.33
N GLN A 179 17.97 5.44 7.01
CA GLN A 179 19.28 5.08 6.48
C GLN A 179 19.68 3.74 7.07
N THR A 180 19.91 2.75 6.23
CA THR A 180 20.33 1.40 6.62
C THR A 180 21.75 1.12 6.14
N ASP A 181 22.54 0.48 7.01
CA ASP A 181 23.85 -0.06 6.68
C ASP A 181 23.86 -1.57 6.99
N LEU A 182 24.16 -2.38 5.96
CA LEU A 182 24.08 -3.84 6.01
C LEU A 182 25.46 -4.44 6.21
N ASP A 183 25.62 -5.23 7.26
CA ASP A 183 26.76 -6.12 7.47
C ASP A 183 26.40 -7.54 6.98
N THR A 184 26.82 -7.85 5.76
CA THR A 184 26.55 -9.15 5.13
C THR A 184 27.37 -10.30 5.72
N VAL A 185 28.41 -10.01 6.50
CA VAL A 185 29.25 -11.03 7.14
C VAL A 185 28.60 -11.50 8.44
N ASN A 186 28.07 -10.56 9.22
CA ASN A 186 27.42 -10.85 10.49
C ASN A 186 25.89 -10.95 10.37
N HIS A 187 25.32 -10.72 9.19
CA HIS A 187 23.90 -10.65 8.90
C HIS A 187 23.16 -9.70 9.85
N THR A 188 23.69 -8.50 9.98
CA THR A 188 23.11 -7.45 10.81
C THR A 188 22.87 -6.17 10.01
N VAL A 189 21.90 -5.36 10.47
CA VAL A 189 21.58 -4.07 9.89
C VAL A 189 21.58 -3.00 10.97
N SER A 190 22.29 -1.90 10.75
CA SER A 190 22.11 -0.68 11.54
C SER A 190 21.11 0.24 10.86
N LEU A 191 20.28 0.92 11.65
CA LEU A 191 19.25 1.82 11.17
C LEU A 191 19.41 3.19 11.84
N ASN A 192 19.44 4.26 11.03
CA ASN A 192 19.40 5.63 11.48
C ASN A 192 18.23 6.37 10.83
N TYR A 193 17.33 6.92 11.61
CA TYR A 193 16.27 7.81 11.12
C TYR A 193 16.83 9.24 11.07
N PHE A 194 17.10 9.73 9.87
CA PHE A 194 17.59 11.09 9.65
C PHE A 194 16.45 12.05 9.41
N ILE A 195 16.26 13.04 10.30
CA ILE A 195 15.12 13.94 10.31
C ILE A 195 15.47 15.30 9.76
N ILE A 196 14.68 15.77 8.80
CA ILE A 196 14.68 17.12 8.23
C ILE A 196 13.31 17.74 8.54
N LYS A 197 13.20 18.54 9.60
CA LYS A 197 11.88 19.03 10.08
C LYS A 197 11.21 20.06 9.18
N GLY A 198 11.97 20.79 8.34
CA GLY A 198 11.44 21.88 7.55
C GLY A 198 11.04 23.10 8.37
N LYS A 199 10.03 23.83 7.90
CA LYS A 199 9.49 25.04 8.57
C LYS A 199 8.13 24.77 9.17
N LYS A 200 7.78 25.52 10.22
CA LYS A 200 6.40 25.53 10.76
C LYS A 200 5.42 26.00 9.71
N THR A 201 4.32 25.30 9.56
CA THR A 201 3.26 25.51 8.58
C THR A 201 1.97 25.92 9.28
N TYR A 202 1.18 26.77 8.63
CA TYR A 202 -0.09 27.26 9.17
C TYR A 202 -1.20 27.03 8.14
N PHE A 203 -2.43 26.85 8.59
CA PHE A 203 -3.60 26.78 7.73
C PHE A 203 -3.89 28.18 7.16
N GLU A 204 -3.53 28.45 5.92
CA GLU A 204 -3.76 29.75 5.31
C GLU A 204 -5.23 29.93 4.96
N ARG A 205 -5.83 28.93 4.30
CA ARG A 205 -7.21 28.98 3.81
C ARG A 205 -7.86 27.62 3.79
N ILE A 206 -9.15 27.57 4.15
CA ILE A 206 -9.97 26.36 4.11
C ILE A 206 -10.99 26.50 2.98
N ASN A 207 -10.83 25.76 1.91
CA ASN A 207 -11.78 25.66 0.82
C ASN A 207 -12.58 24.36 0.97
N ILE A 208 -13.90 24.44 0.84
CA ILE A 208 -14.82 23.31 0.88
C ILE A 208 -15.46 23.19 -0.49
N SER A 209 -15.46 21.96 -1.06
CA SER A 209 -16.04 21.69 -2.36
C SER A 209 -16.76 20.32 -2.37
N GLY A 210 -17.66 20.11 -3.33
CA GLY A 210 -18.43 18.87 -3.44
C GLY A 210 -19.69 18.81 -2.56
N ASN A 211 -19.91 19.77 -1.68
CA ASN A 211 -21.04 19.86 -0.75
C ASN A 211 -22.31 20.44 -1.41
N THR A 212 -22.82 19.79 -2.45
CA THR A 212 -23.94 20.30 -3.28
C THR A 212 -25.25 20.58 -2.52
N LYS A 213 -25.49 19.89 -1.40
CA LYS A 213 -26.71 20.03 -0.57
C LYS A 213 -26.43 20.55 0.84
N THR A 214 -25.22 20.36 1.35
CA THR A 214 -24.84 20.72 2.72
C THR A 214 -24.20 22.10 2.76
N LEU A 215 -24.67 22.98 3.63
CA LEU A 215 -24.09 24.32 3.78
C LEU A 215 -22.67 24.24 4.37
N ASP A 216 -21.77 25.08 3.88
CA ASP A 216 -20.38 25.23 4.30
C ASP A 216 -20.22 25.30 5.83
N LYS A 217 -21.07 26.10 6.49
CA LYS A 217 -21.05 26.28 7.94
C LYS A 217 -21.26 24.98 8.74
N VAL A 218 -21.94 23.99 8.14
CA VAL A 218 -22.17 22.68 8.79
C VAL A 218 -20.89 21.87 8.79
N ILE A 219 -20.10 21.96 7.74
CA ILE A 219 -18.81 21.29 7.63
C ILE A 219 -17.77 22.03 8.49
N ARG A 220 -17.68 23.37 8.37
CA ARG A 220 -16.69 24.17 9.13
C ARG A 220 -16.78 23.98 10.64
N ARG A 221 -17.97 23.79 11.20
CA ARG A 221 -18.12 23.59 12.65
C ARG A 221 -17.56 22.24 13.14
N GLU A 222 -17.35 21.28 12.24
CA GLU A 222 -16.74 19.98 12.56
C GLU A 222 -15.22 20.02 12.52
N LEU A 223 -14.63 21.06 11.89
CA LEU A 223 -13.18 21.24 11.86
C LEU A 223 -12.66 21.61 13.24
N ARG A 224 -11.52 21.08 13.60
CA ARG A 224 -10.82 21.33 14.87
C ARG A 224 -9.75 22.43 14.74
N PHE A 225 -9.61 23.00 13.57
CA PHE A 225 -8.68 24.08 13.25
C PHE A 225 -9.37 25.18 12.45
N SER A 226 -8.76 26.34 12.43
CA SER A 226 -9.20 27.55 11.71
C SER A 226 -8.09 28.09 10.81
N GLU A 227 -8.47 28.98 9.90
CA GLU A 227 -7.50 29.72 9.10
C GLU A 227 -6.60 30.58 10.01
N GLY A 228 -5.29 30.45 9.85
CA GLY A 228 -4.27 31.10 10.67
C GLY A 228 -3.72 30.23 11.81
N ASP A 229 -4.35 29.11 12.14
CA ASP A 229 -3.85 28.20 13.17
C ASP A 229 -2.59 27.46 12.69
N LEU A 230 -1.73 27.09 13.66
CA LEU A 230 -0.58 26.23 13.40
C LEU A 230 -1.08 24.88 12.91
N PHE A 231 -0.42 24.31 11.91
CA PHE A 231 -0.73 22.96 11.43
C PHE A 231 -0.65 21.94 12.57
N ASN A 232 -1.61 21.03 12.62
CA ASN A 232 -1.62 19.89 13.52
C ASN A 232 -2.26 18.69 12.79
N GLY A 233 -1.48 17.61 12.63
CA GLY A 233 -1.89 16.43 11.88
C GLY A 233 -3.10 15.72 12.51
N ASP A 234 -3.10 15.56 13.82
CA ASP A 234 -4.21 14.93 14.57
C ASP A 234 -5.51 15.73 14.44
N ASP A 235 -5.44 17.06 14.47
CA ASP A 235 -6.64 17.88 14.32
C ASP A 235 -7.20 17.82 12.88
N LEU A 236 -6.32 17.70 11.88
CA LEU A 236 -6.73 17.50 10.49
C LEU A 236 -7.44 16.15 10.30
N GLU A 237 -6.82 15.05 10.75
CA GLU A 237 -7.38 13.70 10.69
C GLU A 237 -8.72 13.60 11.41
N ARG A 238 -8.79 14.07 12.66
CA ARG A 238 -10.04 14.09 13.45
C ARG A 238 -11.12 14.95 12.83
N SER A 239 -10.76 16.04 12.15
CA SER A 239 -11.72 16.88 11.43
C SER A 239 -12.32 16.12 10.25
N GLN A 240 -11.51 15.41 9.48
CA GLN A 240 -11.97 14.55 8.40
C GLN A 240 -12.94 13.49 8.92
N GLU A 241 -12.57 12.78 9.98
CA GLU A 241 -13.43 11.76 10.61
C GLU A 241 -14.77 12.35 11.06
N ARG A 242 -14.77 13.50 11.70
CA ARG A 242 -16.01 14.17 12.18
C ARG A 242 -16.92 14.55 11.02
N VAL A 243 -16.36 15.08 9.93
CA VAL A 243 -17.14 15.40 8.73
C VAL A 243 -17.69 14.14 8.09
N GLN A 244 -16.87 13.07 7.97
CA GLN A 244 -17.32 11.78 7.43
C GLN A 244 -18.43 11.16 8.28
N ASN A 245 -18.34 11.27 9.62
CA ASN A 245 -19.31 10.73 10.59
C ASN A 245 -20.67 11.47 10.58
N LEU A 246 -20.78 12.63 9.90
CA LEU A 246 -22.09 13.25 9.65
C LEU A 246 -22.99 12.35 8.79
N GLY A 247 -22.43 11.42 8.02
CA GLY A 247 -23.16 10.52 7.14
C GLY A 247 -23.83 11.19 5.94
N TYR A 248 -23.42 12.42 5.61
CA TYR A 248 -23.96 13.18 4.48
C TYR A 248 -23.15 13.02 3.20
N PHE A 249 -21.95 12.43 3.30
CA PHE A 249 -20.98 12.33 2.22
C PHE A 249 -20.55 10.87 2.01
N GLU A 250 -20.38 10.46 0.77
CA GLU A 250 -19.87 9.12 0.43
C GLU A 250 -18.39 8.97 0.84
N ALA A 251 -17.60 10.02 0.59
CA ALA A 251 -16.22 10.11 1.02
C ALA A 251 -15.84 11.57 1.33
N VAL A 252 -14.94 11.74 2.29
CA VAL A 252 -14.32 13.01 2.64
C VAL A 252 -12.80 12.86 2.50
N SER A 253 -12.17 13.75 1.74
CA SER A 253 -10.71 13.81 1.58
C SER A 253 -10.21 15.25 1.72
N TYR A 254 -8.94 15.41 2.04
CA TYR A 254 -8.25 16.70 2.06
C TYR A 254 -6.99 16.66 1.21
#